data_b530d8a5fe8de171abdedb465de61db8
#
_entry.id   b530d8a5fe8de171abdedb465de61db8
#
_cell.length_a   1.000
_cell.length_b   1.000
_cell.length_c   1.000
_cell.angle_alpha   90.00
_cell.angle_beta   90.00
_cell.angle_gamma   90.00
#
_symmetry.space_group_name_H-M   'P 1'
#
loop_
_entity.id
_entity.type
_entity.pdbx_description
1 polymer ?
#
loop_
_entity_poly.entity_id
_entity_poly.type
_entity_poly.pdbx_seq_one_letter_code
_entity_poly.pdbx_strand_id
1 'polypeptide(L)'
;MDYKPLKKLFHMYGWDKLESEYEMRKNNYSSYVTDIFINPIQDEKQRRDVSYPLFFVVTKELALKLEMVLNNSAKIKYLSTLQPGIANESYIKHLLINELQSTNETENVRSTKKEIAASINKTKGANKRFDGLVNQYLMIKNEDVDFNTLSDIRKIFDSIVSSEIKEKYLPDGNLFRKNPIGVFDEAKNKWIHRNEFTEPEIYEFLTLVLEFIKHYNAPEVFKIMASHFMFEYLHPFYDGNGRLGRYLLAKLLNDNLDSFTALTFSYVVNNNKSKYYKSFENASNFYNKGELTNFIGDMLQMLIEGQENIIETFENNNEVIIRLEMALKSRGLNKYEFAVLFILLQDKVFGSKYSRISLKSLKDFVGFSRYKINEAINIHKDKLIKIQKNPAIYEVKESFIEELLTE
;
A
#
# COMPACT_ATOMS: atom_id res chain seq x y z
N MET A 1 21.98 -5.04 -24.40
CA MET A 1 20.77 -4.65 -25.15
C MET A 1 19.67 -4.40 -24.12
N ASP A 2 18.96 -3.29 -24.27
CA ASP A 2 17.84 -2.98 -23.38
C ASP A 2 16.69 -3.98 -23.61
N TYR A 3 16.10 -4.48 -22.53
CA TYR A 3 14.95 -5.38 -22.58
C TYR A 3 13.67 -4.59 -22.94
N LYS A 4 13.35 -4.55 -24.24
CA LYS A 4 12.22 -3.76 -24.74
C LYS A 4 10.90 -4.53 -24.65
N PRO A 5 9.76 -3.86 -24.31
CA PRO A 5 8.43 -4.49 -24.40
C PRO A 5 8.18 -5.10 -25.78
N LEU A 6 7.51 -6.25 -25.84
CA LEU A 6 7.17 -6.92 -27.12
C LEU A 6 6.39 -6.00 -28.05
N LYS A 7 5.43 -5.22 -27.52
CA LYS A 7 4.71 -4.20 -28.28
C LYS A 7 5.64 -3.21 -28.98
N LYS A 8 6.72 -2.77 -28.31
CA LYS A 8 7.70 -1.86 -28.91
C LYS A 8 8.49 -2.53 -30.04
N LEU A 9 8.83 -3.81 -29.88
CA LEU A 9 9.50 -4.59 -30.91
C LEU A 9 8.63 -4.76 -32.16
N PHE A 10 7.33 -5.03 -31.96
CA PHE A 10 6.36 -5.08 -33.05
C PHE A 10 6.36 -3.78 -33.89
N HIS A 11 6.27 -2.63 -33.24
CA HIS A 11 6.25 -1.33 -33.93
C HIS A 11 7.57 -0.99 -34.61
N MET A 12 8.70 -1.54 -34.14
CA MET A 12 10.01 -1.30 -34.74
C MET A 12 10.33 -2.28 -35.88
N TYR A 13 9.89 -3.53 -35.80
CA TYR A 13 10.42 -4.60 -36.67
C TYR A 13 9.31 -5.52 -37.22
N GLY A 14 8.04 -5.34 -36.90
CA GLY A 14 6.93 -6.13 -37.42
C GLY A 14 6.71 -7.47 -36.72
N TRP A 15 5.82 -8.27 -37.33
CA TRP A 15 5.30 -9.53 -36.77
C TRP A 15 6.37 -10.62 -36.59
N ASP A 16 7.20 -10.85 -37.59
CA ASP A 16 8.19 -11.94 -37.54
C ASP A 16 9.14 -11.78 -36.36
N LYS A 17 9.56 -10.55 -36.11
CA LYS A 17 10.41 -10.23 -34.94
C LYS A 17 9.64 -10.38 -33.63
N LEU A 18 8.38 -9.97 -33.59
CA LEU A 18 7.53 -10.13 -32.41
C LEU A 18 7.39 -11.63 -32.06
N GLU A 19 7.02 -12.48 -33.01
CA GLU A 19 6.82 -13.91 -32.79
C GLU A 19 8.11 -14.61 -32.35
N SER A 20 9.20 -14.36 -33.08
CA SER A 20 10.51 -14.90 -32.74
C SER A 20 10.96 -14.51 -31.33
N GLU A 21 10.77 -13.24 -30.96
CA GLU A 21 11.15 -12.74 -29.63
C GLU A 21 10.24 -13.29 -28.52
N TYR A 22 8.93 -13.37 -28.75
CA TYR A 22 7.98 -13.99 -27.83
C TYR A 22 8.35 -15.44 -27.51
N GLU A 23 8.57 -16.27 -28.54
CA GLU A 23 8.94 -17.67 -28.34
C GLU A 23 10.30 -17.82 -27.64
N MET A 24 11.28 -16.98 -28.02
CA MET A 24 12.58 -16.97 -27.37
C MET A 24 12.48 -16.60 -25.89
N ARG A 25 11.68 -15.60 -25.55
CA ARG A 25 11.50 -15.17 -24.15
C ARG A 25 10.73 -16.19 -23.32
N LYS A 26 9.61 -16.68 -23.84
CA LYS A 26 8.75 -17.65 -23.15
C LYS A 26 9.52 -18.94 -22.82
N ASN A 27 10.39 -19.40 -23.73
CA ASN A 27 11.15 -20.63 -23.59
C ASN A 27 12.57 -20.43 -23.01
N ASN A 28 12.88 -19.26 -22.46
CA ASN A 28 14.18 -18.98 -21.85
C ASN A 28 14.30 -19.64 -20.46
N TYR A 29 15.51 -20.04 -20.07
CA TYR A 29 15.79 -20.63 -18.74
C TYR A 29 15.43 -19.73 -17.55
N SER A 30 15.42 -18.42 -17.74
CA SER A 30 15.05 -17.46 -16.70
C SER A 30 13.57 -17.04 -16.74
N SER A 31 12.75 -17.76 -17.51
CA SER A 31 11.33 -17.48 -17.68
C SER A 31 10.48 -18.32 -16.76
N TYR A 32 9.50 -17.68 -16.16
CA TYR A 32 8.47 -18.26 -15.33
C TYR A 32 7.15 -18.19 -16.10
N VAL A 33 6.70 -19.30 -16.65
CA VAL A 33 5.46 -19.42 -17.43
C VAL A 33 4.38 -20.02 -16.53
N THR A 34 3.25 -19.34 -16.42
CA THR A 34 2.14 -19.81 -15.56
C THR A 34 1.08 -20.57 -16.38
N ASP A 35 0.21 -21.29 -15.67
CA ASP A 35 -1.00 -21.91 -16.24
C ASP A 35 -2.20 -20.93 -16.26
N ILE A 36 -1.96 -19.63 -16.01
CA ILE A 36 -2.98 -18.59 -16.04
C ILE A 36 -2.91 -17.88 -17.40
N PHE A 37 -4.04 -17.85 -18.09
CA PHE A 37 -4.14 -17.29 -19.43
C PHE A 37 -4.93 -15.99 -19.45
N ILE A 38 -4.50 -15.07 -20.30
CA ILE A 38 -5.26 -13.84 -20.55
C ILE A 38 -5.77 -13.77 -21.99
N ASN A 39 -6.94 -13.15 -22.16
CA ASN A 39 -7.42 -12.67 -23.45
C ASN A 39 -6.96 -11.21 -23.57
N PRO A 40 -6.02 -10.89 -24.46
CA PRO A 40 -5.41 -9.57 -24.50
C PRO A 40 -6.41 -8.50 -24.99
N ILE A 41 -6.06 -7.23 -24.72
CA ILE A 41 -6.86 -6.09 -25.16
C ILE A 41 -6.27 -5.50 -26.44
N GLN A 42 -7.11 -5.39 -27.47
CA GLN A 42 -6.80 -4.73 -28.72
C GLN A 42 -7.94 -3.79 -29.10
N ASP A 43 -7.62 -2.55 -29.46
CA ASP A 43 -8.61 -1.53 -29.87
C ASP A 43 -9.77 -1.41 -28.86
N GLU A 44 -9.43 -1.35 -27.57
CA GLU A 44 -10.34 -1.24 -26.42
C GLU A 44 -11.24 -2.47 -26.20
N LYS A 45 -11.03 -3.57 -26.90
CA LYS A 45 -11.83 -4.80 -26.80
C LYS A 45 -10.97 -5.97 -26.30
N GLN A 46 -11.55 -6.79 -25.45
CA GLN A 46 -10.96 -8.05 -25.05
C GLN A 46 -11.06 -9.05 -26.21
N ARG A 47 -9.93 -9.62 -26.63
CA ARG A 47 -9.83 -10.58 -27.73
C ARG A 47 -10.06 -12.00 -27.20
N ARG A 48 -11.34 -12.39 -27.09
CA ARG A 48 -11.74 -13.73 -26.60
C ARG A 48 -11.36 -14.88 -27.55
N ASP A 49 -11.02 -14.58 -28.78
CA ASP A 49 -10.55 -15.52 -29.81
C ASP A 49 -9.06 -15.88 -29.67
N VAL A 50 -8.33 -15.18 -28.81
CA VAL A 50 -6.89 -15.35 -28.59
C VAL A 50 -6.61 -15.45 -27.09
N SER A 51 -5.70 -16.37 -26.72
CA SER A 51 -5.31 -16.56 -25.33
C SER A 51 -3.80 -16.73 -25.24
N TYR A 52 -3.17 -16.07 -24.27
CA TYR A 52 -1.73 -16.19 -24.01
C TYR A 52 -1.48 -16.52 -22.54
N PRO A 53 -0.54 -17.44 -22.21
CA PRO A 53 -0.13 -17.66 -20.84
C PRO A 53 0.53 -16.40 -20.29
N LEU A 54 0.26 -16.10 -19.04
CA LEU A 54 1.03 -15.08 -18.32
C LEU A 54 2.42 -15.63 -18.00
N PHE A 55 3.44 -14.83 -18.29
CA PHE A 55 4.81 -15.19 -17.99
C PHE A 55 5.67 -13.95 -17.69
N PHE A 56 6.80 -14.16 -17.05
CA PHE A 56 7.82 -13.12 -16.87
C PHE A 56 9.23 -13.70 -16.99
N VAL A 57 10.17 -12.88 -17.42
CA VAL A 57 11.58 -13.22 -17.56
C VAL A 57 12.37 -12.49 -16.50
N VAL A 58 13.18 -13.19 -15.73
CA VAL A 58 14.10 -12.58 -14.77
C VAL A 58 15.31 -12.01 -15.50
N THR A 59 15.22 -10.74 -15.85
CA THR A 59 16.31 -9.98 -16.47
C THR A 59 17.30 -9.49 -15.40
N LYS A 60 18.49 -9.04 -15.83
CA LYS A 60 19.47 -8.40 -14.92
C LYS A 60 18.86 -7.23 -14.16
N GLU A 61 18.09 -6.39 -14.84
CA GLU A 61 17.43 -5.24 -14.21
C GLU A 61 16.41 -5.69 -13.16
N LEU A 62 15.61 -6.71 -13.49
CA LEU A 62 14.60 -7.22 -12.57
C LEU A 62 15.24 -7.87 -11.34
N ALA A 63 16.35 -8.60 -11.52
CA ALA A 63 17.12 -9.18 -10.42
C ALA A 63 17.71 -8.11 -9.49
N LEU A 64 18.30 -7.04 -10.05
CA LEU A 64 18.83 -5.93 -9.26
C LEU A 64 17.73 -5.18 -8.50
N LYS A 65 16.57 -4.95 -9.10
CA LYS A 65 15.42 -4.35 -8.40
C LYS A 65 14.92 -5.23 -7.26
N LEU A 66 14.87 -6.55 -7.44
CA LEU A 66 14.52 -7.48 -6.37
C LEU A 66 15.52 -7.37 -5.20
N GLU A 67 16.81 -7.38 -5.50
CA GLU A 67 17.87 -7.22 -4.50
C GLU A 67 17.71 -5.89 -3.74
N MET A 68 17.45 -4.78 -4.44
CA MET A 68 17.19 -3.48 -3.81
C MET A 68 15.98 -3.53 -2.88
N VAL A 69 14.86 -4.12 -3.30
CA VAL A 69 13.65 -4.25 -2.46
C VAL A 69 13.95 -5.02 -1.18
N LEU A 70 14.66 -6.14 -1.29
CA LEU A 70 14.99 -6.98 -0.13
C LEU A 70 15.97 -6.26 0.82
N ASN A 71 17.00 -5.62 0.29
CA ASN A 71 17.97 -4.85 1.08
C ASN A 71 17.32 -3.64 1.76
N ASN A 72 16.46 -2.92 1.05
CA ASN A 72 15.72 -1.79 1.63
C ASN A 72 14.78 -2.26 2.75
N SER A 73 14.04 -3.37 2.57
CA SER A 73 13.21 -3.93 3.64
C SER A 73 14.03 -4.35 4.86
N ALA A 74 15.18 -4.99 4.66
CA ALA A 74 16.10 -5.32 5.76
C ALA A 74 16.61 -4.05 6.47
N LYS A 75 16.97 -3.00 5.72
CA LYS A 75 17.41 -1.70 6.27
C LYS A 75 16.27 -1.01 7.04
N ILE A 76 15.04 -1.02 6.53
CA ILE A 76 13.86 -0.47 7.22
C ILE A 76 13.63 -1.20 8.55
N LYS A 77 13.66 -2.53 8.55
CA LYS A 77 13.56 -3.34 9.78
C LYS A 77 14.63 -2.96 10.79
N TYR A 78 15.88 -2.86 10.36
CA TYR A 78 16.97 -2.44 11.22
C TYR A 78 16.74 -1.04 11.80
N LEU A 79 16.47 -0.03 10.96
CA LEU A 79 16.23 1.34 11.38
C LEU A 79 15.05 1.45 12.35
N SER A 80 14.01 0.64 12.16
CA SER A 80 12.87 0.60 13.08
C SER A 80 13.25 0.12 14.49
N THR A 81 14.26 -0.75 14.64
CA THR A 81 14.73 -1.20 15.96
C THR A 81 15.49 -0.12 16.74
N LEU A 82 15.99 0.89 16.03
CA LEU A 82 16.71 2.02 16.65
C LEU A 82 15.76 3.11 17.19
N GLN A 83 14.47 3.02 16.85
CA GLN A 83 13.51 4.06 17.21
C GLN A 83 13.08 3.93 18.68
N PRO A 84 13.03 5.05 19.43
CA PRO A 84 12.63 5.03 20.83
C PRO A 84 11.10 4.94 21.00
N GLY A 85 10.65 4.29 22.05
CA GLY A 85 9.28 4.37 22.57
C GLY A 85 8.17 4.18 21.54
N ILE A 86 7.38 5.23 21.30
CA ILE A 86 6.21 5.21 20.43
C ILE A 86 6.50 5.63 18.99
N ALA A 87 7.74 5.95 18.64
CA ALA A 87 8.09 6.50 17.33
C ALA A 87 7.57 5.63 16.17
N ASN A 88 7.80 4.31 16.23
CA ASN A 88 7.32 3.37 15.22
C ASN A 88 5.79 3.34 15.12
N GLU A 89 5.07 3.34 16.25
CA GLU A 89 3.60 3.34 16.24
C GLU A 89 3.04 4.63 15.64
N SER A 90 3.62 5.77 16.00
CA SER A 90 3.25 7.07 15.46
C SER A 90 3.54 7.15 13.97
N TYR A 91 4.66 6.61 13.51
CA TYR A 91 5.01 6.59 12.09
C TYR A 91 4.13 5.62 11.27
N ILE A 92 3.82 4.43 11.80
CA ILE A 92 2.85 3.53 11.16
C ILE A 92 1.48 4.18 11.01
N LYS A 93 1.00 4.91 12.02
CA LYS A 93 -0.26 5.68 11.90
C LYS A 93 -0.17 6.77 10.83
N HIS A 94 0.99 7.43 10.73
CA HIS A 94 1.25 8.42 9.68
C HIS A 94 1.18 7.79 8.28
N LEU A 95 1.89 6.68 8.06
CA LEU A 95 1.87 5.94 6.80
C LEU A 95 0.47 5.44 6.47
N LEU A 96 -0.24 4.87 7.44
CA LEU A 96 -1.60 4.37 7.27
C LEU A 96 -2.56 5.48 6.81
N ILE A 97 -2.49 6.67 7.39
CA ILE A 97 -3.32 7.81 6.95
C ILE A 97 -3.03 8.17 5.48
N ASN A 98 -1.76 8.19 5.10
CA ASN A 98 -1.35 8.50 3.73
C ASN A 98 -1.78 7.40 2.75
N GLU A 99 -1.58 6.14 3.10
CA GLU A 99 -1.96 4.96 2.30
C GLU A 99 -3.46 4.95 2.02
N LEU A 100 -4.29 5.11 3.07
CA LEU A 100 -5.75 5.08 2.97
C LEU A 100 -6.31 6.28 2.19
N GLN A 101 -5.76 7.48 2.37
CA GLN A 101 -6.14 8.61 1.54
C GLN A 101 -5.77 8.36 0.08
N SER A 102 -4.55 7.90 -0.18
CA SER A 102 -4.02 7.71 -1.52
C SER A 102 -4.75 6.61 -2.28
N THR A 103 -5.09 5.49 -1.62
CA THR A 103 -5.89 4.44 -2.27
C THR A 103 -7.29 4.92 -2.66
N ASN A 104 -7.92 5.77 -1.83
CA ASN A 104 -9.19 6.40 -2.16
C ASN A 104 -9.05 7.40 -3.33
N GLU A 105 -8.06 8.29 -3.28
CA GLU A 105 -7.82 9.30 -4.33
C GLU A 105 -7.45 8.66 -5.67
N THR A 106 -6.81 7.49 -5.67
CA THR A 106 -6.50 6.73 -6.89
C THR A 106 -7.78 6.29 -7.58
N GLU A 107 -8.83 5.96 -6.83
CA GLU A 107 -10.15 5.58 -7.34
C GLU A 107 -11.14 6.77 -7.42
N ASN A 108 -10.66 8.02 -7.36
CA ASN A 108 -11.49 9.22 -7.33
C ASN A 108 -12.50 9.26 -6.16
N VAL A 109 -12.26 8.49 -5.10
CA VAL A 109 -13.06 8.53 -3.88
C VAL A 109 -12.54 9.66 -3.00
N ARG A 110 -13.36 10.70 -2.82
CA ARG A 110 -12.98 11.86 -2.01
C ARG A 110 -12.88 11.48 -0.53
N SER A 111 -11.72 11.67 0.06
CA SER A 111 -11.45 11.49 1.49
C SER A 111 -10.44 12.53 1.99
N THR A 112 -10.46 12.78 3.30
CA THR A 112 -9.50 13.68 3.94
C THR A 112 -8.69 12.93 4.99
N LYS A 113 -7.43 13.33 5.20
CA LYS A 113 -6.57 12.78 6.28
C LYS A 113 -7.25 12.89 7.64
N LYS A 114 -8.04 13.94 7.88
CA LYS A 114 -8.76 14.16 9.12
C LYS A 114 -9.87 13.12 9.34
N GLU A 115 -10.65 12.78 8.31
CA GLU A 115 -11.69 11.73 8.38
C GLU A 115 -11.07 10.36 8.66
N ILE A 116 -10.01 10.02 7.93
CA ILE A 116 -9.29 8.75 8.10
C ILE A 116 -8.70 8.66 9.52
N ALA A 117 -8.02 9.70 9.99
CA ALA A 117 -7.47 9.75 11.33
C ALA A 117 -8.55 9.65 12.42
N ALA A 118 -9.73 10.23 12.20
CA ALA A 118 -10.86 10.11 13.11
C ALA A 118 -11.38 8.67 13.22
N SER A 119 -11.42 7.93 12.11
CA SER A 119 -11.73 6.49 12.09
C SER A 119 -10.63 5.66 12.80
N ILE A 120 -9.35 5.91 12.53
CA ILE A 120 -8.23 5.23 13.21
C ILE A 120 -8.32 5.43 14.73
N ASN A 121 -8.58 6.64 15.17
CA ASN A 121 -8.66 7.00 16.59
C ASN A 121 -10.01 6.65 17.23
N LYS A 122 -10.97 6.09 16.48
CA LYS A 122 -12.36 5.79 16.93
C LYS A 122 -13.00 6.97 17.65
N THR A 123 -12.87 8.17 17.09
CA THR A 123 -13.39 9.42 17.66
C THR A 123 -14.92 9.39 17.68
N LYS A 124 -15.54 9.67 18.82
CA LYS A 124 -17.01 9.74 18.91
C LYS A 124 -17.58 10.80 17.96
N GLY A 125 -18.59 10.42 17.17
CA GLY A 125 -19.21 11.27 16.17
C GLY A 125 -18.45 11.39 14.85
N ALA A 126 -17.35 10.65 14.67
CA ALA A 126 -16.70 10.53 13.37
C ALA A 126 -17.64 9.83 12.36
N ASN A 127 -17.53 10.22 11.11
CA ASN A 127 -18.20 9.54 10.02
C ASN A 127 -17.62 8.13 9.90
N LYS A 128 -18.48 7.10 10.00
CA LYS A 128 -18.07 5.68 9.94
C LYS A 128 -17.74 5.20 8.53
N ARG A 129 -17.79 6.08 7.54
CA ARG A 129 -17.65 5.74 6.12
C ARG A 129 -16.42 4.89 5.82
N PHE A 130 -15.27 5.19 6.45
CA PHE A 130 -14.00 4.51 6.20
C PHE A 130 -13.62 3.48 7.28
N ASP A 131 -14.50 3.19 8.25
CA ASP A 131 -14.17 2.30 9.36
C ASP A 131 -13.82 0.88 8.88
N GLY A 132 -14.49 0.37 7.86
CA GLY A 132 -14.21 -0.94 7.27
C GLY A 132 -12.79 -1.01 6.70
N LEU A 133 -12.45 -0.07 5.83
CA LEU A 133 -11.12 0.04 5.22
C LEU A 133 -10.02 0.23 6.29
N VAL A 134 -10.23 1.15 7.24
CA VAL A 134 -9.31 1.39 8.37
C VAL A 134 -9.10 0.13 9.20
N ASN A 135 -10.17 -0.57 9.57
CA ASN A 135 -10.08 -1.78 10.38
C ASN A 135 -9.29 -2.89 9.66
N GLN A 136 -9.51 -3.09 8.36
CA GLN A 136 -8.74 -4.07 7.58
C GLN A 136 -7.24 -3.76 7.58
N TYR A 137 -6.85 -2.52 7.33
CA TYR A 137 -5.44 -2.13 7.35
C TYR A 137 -4.83 -2.16 8.76
N LEU A 138 -5.59 -1.87 9.82
CA LEU A 138 -5.12 -2.04 11.20
C LEU A 138 -4.88 -3.51 11.55
N MET A 139 -5.62 -4.42 10.93
CA MET A 139 -5.47 -5.87 11.12
C MET A 139 -4.50 -6.51 10.13
N ILE A 140 -3.83 -5.74 9.27
CA ILE A 140 -2.96 -6.27 8.22
C ILE A 140 -1.81 -7.16 8.77
N LYS A 141 -1.41 -6.91 10.01
CA LYS A 141 -0.38 -7.69 10.72
C LYS A 141 -0.91 -8.99 11.34
N ASN A 142 -2.24 -9.16 11.42
CA ASN A 142 -2.82 -10.33 12.06
C ASN A 142 -2.79 -11.51 11.09
N GLU A 143 -2.21 -12.61 11.52
CA GLU A 143 -2.16 -13.87 10.77
C GLU A 143 -3.56 -14.44 10.51
N ASP A 144 -4.56 -14.09 11.34
CA ASP A 144 -5.94 -14.53 11.17
C ASP A 144 -6.70 -13.88 10.00
N VAL A 145 -6.11 -12.88 9.34
CA VAL A 145 -6.72 -12.16 8.20
C VAL A 145 -6.05 -12.61 6.91
N ASP A 146 -6.22 -13.87 6.58
CA ASP A 146 -5.80 -14.45 5.31
C ASP A 146 -6.93 -14.46 4.27
N PHE A 147 -6.56 -14.47 2.99
CA PHE A 147 -7.48 -14.66 1.86
C PHE A 147 -7.16 -15.98 1.14
N ASN A 148 -7.36 -17.08 1.85
CA ASN A 148 -7.05 -18.41 1.39
C ASN A 148 -8.11 -19.00 0.46
N THR A 149 -9.31 -18.43 0.46
CA THR A 149 -10.46 -18.87 -0.35
C THR A 149 -11.12 -17.69 -1.06
N LEU A 150 -11.90 -18.00 -2.10
CA LEU A 150 -12.71 -17.00 -2.80
C LEU A 150 -13.70 -16.29 -1.87
N SER A 151 -14.24 -17.03 -0.89
CA SER A 151 -15.13 -16.48 0.15
C SER A 151 -14.42 -15.44 1.03
N ASP A 152 -13.14 -15.61 1.29
CA ASP A 152 -12.38 -14.64 2.11
C ASP A 152 -12.15 -13.35 1.33
N ILE A 153 -11.84 -13.44 0.03
CA ILE A 153 -11.76 -12.26 -0.86
C ILE A 153 -13.10 -11.49 -0.82
N ARG A 154 -14.23 -12.19 -0.87
CA ARG A 154 -15.55 -11.55 -0.77
C ARG A 154 -15.80 -10.91 0.59
N LYS A 155 -15.46 -11.55 1.70
CA LYS A 155 -15.59 -10.98 3.05
C LYS A 155 -14.75 -9.72 3.22
N ILE A 156 -13.51 -9.73 2.70
CA ILE A 156 -12.63 -8.56 2.72
C ILE A 156 -13.23 -7.43 1.88
N PHE A 157 -13.73 -7.73 0.68
CA PHE A 157 -14.44 -6.75 -0.15
C PHE A 157 -15.62 -6.11 0.60
N ASP A 158 -16.49 -6.94 1.18
CA ASP A 158 -17.65 -6.45 1.95
C ASP A 158 -17.23 -5.56 3.12
N SER A 159 -16.13 -5.90 3.80
CA SER A 159 -15.58 -5.09 4.89
C SER A 159 -15.01 -3.76 4.40
N ILE A 160 -14.24 -3.77 3.32
CA ILE A 160 -13.51 -2.58 2.84
C ILE A 160 -14.45 -1.56 2.19
N VAL A 161 -15.36 -2.00 1.32
CA VAL A 161 -16.01 -1.07 0.38
C VAL A 161 -17.53 -1.16 0.32
N SER A 162 -18.17 -2.22 0.81
CA SER A 162 -19.62 -2.41 0.62
C SER A 162 -20.47 -1.26 1.21
N SER A 163 -20.02 -0.64 2.30
CA SER A 163 -20.70 0.51 2.92
C SER A 163 -20.57 1.82 2.14
N GLU A 164 -19.68 1.88 1.15
CA GLU A 164 -19.37 3.09 0.38
C GLU A 164 -19.90 3.01 -1.06
N ILE A 165 -20.15 1.80 -1.55
CA ILE A 165 -20.61 1.54 -2.91
C ILE A 165 -22.12 1.67 -2.98
N LYS A 166 -22.61 2.27 -4.06
CA LYS A 166 -24.06 2.34 -4.32
C LYS A 166 -24.61 0.93 -4.54
N GLU A 167 -25.81 0.66 -4.04
CA GLU A 167 -26.48 -0.65 -4.11
C GLU A 167 -26.43 -1.30 -5.50
N LYS A 168 -26.59 -0.50 -6.55
CA LYS A 168 -26.55 -0.98 -7.95
C LYS A 168 -25.19 -1.49 -8.42
N TYR A 169 -24.12 -1.26 -7.67
CA TYR A 169 -22.76 -1.74 -7.94
C TYR A 169 -22.32 -2.85 -6.98
N LEU A 170 -23.19 -3.26 -6.07
CA LEU A 170 -22.94 -4.44 -5.26
C LEU A 170 -22.92 -5.70 -6.13
N PRO A 171 -22.15 -6.71 -5.78
CA PRO A 171 -22.12 -7.98 -6.52
C PRO A 171 -23.49 -8.63 -6.54
N ASP A 172 -23.95 -9.03 -7.72
CA ASP A 172 -25.24 -9.65 -7.99
C ASP A 172 -25.14 -11.18 -8.20
N GLY A 173 -23.93 -11.72 -8.14
CA GLY A 173 -23.64 -13.16 -8.14
C GLY A 173 -23.58 -13.75 -6.72
N ASN A 174 -23.14 -15.00 -6.62
CA ASN A 174 -22.94 -15.65 -5.34
C ASN A 174 -21.81 -15.00 -4.52
N LEU A 175 -20.66 -14.75 -5.16
CA LEU A 175 -19.52 -14.05 -4.56
C LEU A 175 -19.13 -12.81 -5.35
N PHE A 176 -19.26 -12.83 -6.68
CA PHE A 176 -18.73 -11.81 -7.57
C PHE A 176 -19.83 -11.22 -8.46
N ARG A 177 -19.47 -10.37 -9.40
CA ARG A 177 -20.36 -9.85 -10.43
C ARG A 177 -20.75 -10.94 -11.43
N LYS A 178 -21.98 -10.89 -11.94
CA LYS A 178 -22.45 -11.79 -13.01
C LYS A 178 -22.14 -11.27 -14.41
N ASN A 179 -22.19 -9.94 -14.59
CA ASN A 179 -22.15 -9.32 -15.89
C ASN A 179 -20.76 -8.75 -16.22
N PRO A 180 -20.43 -8.63 -17.52
CA PRO A 180 -19.26 -7.91 -17.99
C PRO A 180 -19.13 -6.51 -17.40
N ILE A 181 -17.89 -6.03 -17.27
CA ILE A 181 -17.57 -4.70 -16.77
C ILE A 181 -16.64 -3.96 -17.73
N GLY A 182 -16.72 -2.65 -17.74
CA GLY A 182 -15.77 -1.79 -18.43
C GLY A 182 -15.35 -0.61 -17.56
N VAL A 183 -14.07 -0.31 -17.56
CA VAL A 183 -13.49 0.90 -16.95
C VAL A 183 -13.35 1.95 -18.04
N PHE A 184 -14.14 3.02 -17.93
CA PHE A 184 -14.16 4.13 -18.88
C PHE A 184 -13.44 5.34 -18.30
N ASP A 185 -12.46 5.86 -19.03
CA ASP A 185 -11.77 7.13 -18.71
C ASP A 185 -12.57 8.28 -19.31
N GLU A 186 -13.35 8.95 -18.49
CA GLU A 186 -14.18 10.10 -18.93
C GLU A 186 -13.31 11.25 -19.46
N ALA A 187 -12.11 11.46 -18.88
CA ALA A 187 -11.22 12.55 -19.30
C ALA A 187 -10.64 12.33 -20.70
N LYS A 188 -10.43 11.08 -21.08
CA LYS A 188 -9.92 10.70 -22.42
C LYS A 188 -11.02 10.24 -23.36
N ASN A 189 -12.26 10.15 -22.88
CA ASN A 189 -13.41 9.59 -23.61
C ASN A 189 -13.08 8.21 -24.22
N LYS A 190 -12.45 7.33 -23.41
CA LYS A 190 -11.91 6.06 -23.87
C LYS A 190 -12.11 4.96 -22.82
N TRP A 191 -12.43 3.74 -23.29
CA TRP A 191 -12.37 2.55 -22.48
C TRP A 191 -10.91 2.19 -22.18
N ILE A 192 -10.54 2.15 -20.89
CA ILE A 192 -9.22 1.70 -20.48
C ILE A 192 -9.19 0.17 -20.46
N HIS A 193 -10.29 -0.44 -20.01
CA HIS A 193 -10.40 -1.86 -19.82
C HIS A 193 -11.83 -2.30 -20.06
N ARG A 194 -12.01 -3.42 -20.78
CA ARG A 194 -13.25 -4.16 -20.86
C ARG A 194 -12.98 -5.60 -20.49
N ASN A 195 -13.76 -6.12 -19.57
CA ASN A 195 -13.63 -7.47 -19.08
C ASN A 195 -14.99 -8.16 -19.25
N GLU A 196 -15.03 -9.17 -20.10
CA GLU A 196 -16.23 -9.90 -20.45
C GLU A 196 -16.43 -11.18 -19.64
N PHE A 197 -15.66 -11.39 -18.57
CA PHE A 197 -15.77 -12.57 -17.72
C PHE A 197 -17.13 -12.63 -17.00
N THR A 198 -17.73 -13.82 -17.03
CA THR A 198 -18.88 -14.21 -16.23
C THR A 198 -18.44 -14.67 -14.83
N GLU A 199 -19.36 -14.80 -13.87
CA GLU A 199 -19.03 -15.25 -12.52
C GLU A 199 -18.32 -16.62 -12.48
N PRO A 200 -18.73 -17.67 -13.23
CA PRO A 200 -17.99 -18.93 -13.26
C PRO A 200 -16.53 -18.77 -13.74
N GLU A 201 -16.29 -17.96 -14.76
CA GLU A 201 -14.92 -17.69 -15.24
C GLU A 201 -14.11 -16.89 -14.22
N ILE A 202 -14.74 -15.99 -13.45
CA ILE A 202 -14.13 -15.29 -12.34
C ILE A 202 -13.68 -16.29 -11.24
N TYR A 203 -14.54 -17.26 -10.91
CA TYR A 203 -14.22 -18.32 -9.95
C TYR A 203 -13.00 -19.13 -10.39
N GLU A 204 -12.99 -19.59 -11.64
CA GLU A 204 -11.88 -20.37 -12.19
C GLU A 204 -10.58 -19.57 -12.16
N PHE A 205 -10.60 -18.36 -12.69
CA PHE A 205 -9.40 -17.50 -12.75
C PHE A 205 -8.84 -17.17 -11.35
N LEU A 206 -9.69 -16.75 -10.40
CA LEU A 206 -9.24 -16.43 -9.05
C LEU A 206 -8.75 -17.67 -8.29
N THR A 207 -9.31 -18.84 -8.54
CA THR A 207 -8.80 -20.09 -7.97
C THR A 207 -7.37 -20.33 -8.43
N LEU A 208 -7.10 -20.19 -9.74
CA LEU A 208 -5.75 -20.29 -10.28
C LEU A 208 -4.79 -19.24 -9.71
N VAL A 209 -5.28 -18.02 -9.48
CA VAL A 209 -4.46 -16.95 -8.83
C VAL A 209 -4.11 -17.32 -7.39
N LEU A 210 -5.05 -17.84 -6.61
CA LEU A 210 -4.78 -18.28 -5.24
C LEU A 210 -3.77 -19.45 -5.21
N GLU A 211 -3.91 -20.42 -6.11
CA GLU A 211 -2.94 -21.52 -6.26
C GLU A 211 -1.55 -21.01 -6.69
N PHE A 212 -1.52 -20.02 -7.61
CA PHE A 212 -0.27 -19.38 -8.03
C PHE A 212 0.43 -18.69 -6.85
N ILE A 213 -0.29 -17.91 -6.03
CA ILE A 213 0.27 -17.25 -4.85
C ILE A 213 0.86 -18.28 -3.88
N LYS A 214 0.15 -19.40 -3.63
CA LYS A 214 0.52 -20.39 -2.63
C LYS A 214 1.63 -21.34 -3.09
N HIS A 215 1.55 -21.82 -4.30
CA HIS A 215 2.27 -23.02 -4.72
C HIS A 215 3.25 -22.81 -5.88
N TYR A 216 3.13 -21.68 -6.63
CA TYR A 216 4.02 -21.47 -7.75
C TYR A 216 5.45 -21.17 -7.30
N ASN A 217 6.42 -21.92 -7.83
CA ASN A 217 7.83 -21.80 -7.46
C ASN A 217 8.52 -20.64 -8.19
N ALA A 218 8.40 -19.43 -7.66
CA ALA A 218 9.08 -18.23 -8.14
C ALA A 218 9.40 -17.29 -6.96
N PRO A 219 10.30 -16.30 -7.12
CA PRO A 219 10.55 -15.31 -6.07
C PRO A 219 9.27 -14.63 -5.60
N GLU A 220 9.06 -14.60 -4.27
CA GLU A 220 7.80 -14.14 -3.66
C GLU A 220 7.38 -12.74 -4.13
N VAL A 221 8.32 -11.80 -4.16
CA VAL A 221 8.01 -10.42 -4.57
C VAL A 221 7.52 -10.36 -6.02
N PHE A 222 8.05 -11.20 -6.91
CA PHE A 222 7.55 -11.27 -8.30
C PHE A 222 6.15 -11.88 -8.37
N LYS A 223 5.88 -12.94 -7.57
CA LYS A 223 4.53 -13.51 -7.48
C LYS A 223 3.52 -12.47 -6.98
N ILE A 224 3.88 -11.70 -5.96
CA ILE A 224 3.05 -10.63 -5.40
C ILE A 224 2.70 -9.60 -6.48
N MET A 225 3.68 -9.13 -7.26
CA MET A 225 3.42 -8.15 -8.31
C MET A 225 2.61 -8.75 -9.46
N ALA A 226 2.89 -9.99 -9.86
CA ALA A 226 2.12 -10.68 -10.90
C ALA A 226 0.67 -10.92 -10.46
N SER A 227 0.43 -11.35 -9.20
CA SER A 227 -0.92 -11.56 -8.68
C SER A 227 -1.73 -10.26 -8.59
N HIS A 228 -1.08 -9.13 -8.32
CA HIS A 228 -1.72 -7.81 -8.39
C HIS A 228 -2.21 -7.50 -9.80
N PHE A 229 -1.38 -7.76 -10.83
CA PHE A 229 -1.84 -7.65 -12.22
C PHE A 229 -3.05 -8.55 -12.49
N MET A 230 -2.97 -9.82 -12.11
CA MET A 230 -4.00 -10.82 -12.36
C MET A 230 -5.33 -10.41 -11.73
N PHE A 231 -5.32 -9.92 -10.49
CA PHE A 231 -6.52 -9.46 -9.78
C PHE A 231 -7.14 -8.23 -10.46
N GLU A 232 -6.33 -7.21 -10.76
CA GLU A 232 -6.81 -5.97 -11.41
C GLU A 232 -7.25 -6.21 -12.85
N TYR A 233 -6.61 -7.14 -13.58
CA TYR A 233 -7.05 -7.56 -14.90
C TYR A 233 -8.44 -8.21 -14.86
N LEU A 234 -8.67 -9.08 -13.88
CA LEU A 234 -9.95 -9.80 -13.75
C LEU A 234 -11.11 -8.91 -13.33
N HIS A 235 -10.89 -7.93 -12.47
CA HIS A 235 -11.92 -7.03 -11.96
C HIS A 235 -13.19 -7.77 -11.47
N PRO A 236 -13.12 -8.56 -10.37
CA PRO A 236 -14.21 -9.46 -9.97
C PRO A 236 -15.46 -8.76 -9.44
N PHE A 237 -15.44 -7.46 -9.20
CA PHE A 237 -16.55 -6.65 -8.68
C PHE A 237 -16.91 -5.52 -9.66
N TYR A 238 -18.10 -4.91 -9.49
CA TYR A 238 -18.53 -3.77 -10.31
C TYR A 238 -17.81 -2.47 -9.93
N ASP A 239 -17.42 -2.31 -8.65
CA ASP A 239 -16.68 -1.16 -8.11
C ASP A 239 -15.80 -1.63 -6.95
N GLY A 240 -14.78 -0.85 -6.57
CA GLY A 240 -13.91 -1.12 -5.42
C GLY A 240 -12.76 -2.10 -5.67
N ASN A 241 -12.58 -2.61 -6.89
CA ASN A 241 -11.49 -3.54 -7.22
C ASN A 241 -10.12 -2.95 -6.89
N GLY A 242 -9.82 -1.73 -7.32
CA GLY A 242 -8.53 -1.12 -7.09
C GLY A 242 -8.18 -0.96 -5.60
N ARG A 243 -9.16 -0.59 -4.74
CA ARG A 243 -8.94 -0.51 -3.29
C ARG A 243 -8.69 -1.88 -2.68
N LEU A 244 -9.47 -2.88 -3.09
CA LEU A 244 -9.27 -4.25 -2.65
C LEU A 244 -7.95 -4.81 -3.16
N GLY A 245 -7.62 -4.68 -4.44
CA GLY A 245 -6.38 -5.19 -5.03
C GLY A 245 -5.13 -4.61 -4.38
N ARG A 246 -5.13 -3.30 -4.06
CA ARG A 246 -4.03 -2.68 -3.32
C ARG A 246 -3.98 -3.13 -1.84
N TYR A 247 -5.12 -3.39 -1.21
CA TYR A 247 -5.13 -4.00 0.12
C TYR A 247 -4.55 -5.43 0.11
N LEU A 248 -4.96 -6.29 -0.84
CA LEU A 248 -4.42 -7.64 -0.98
C LEU A 248 -2.90 -7.62 -1.25
N LEU A 249 -2.44 -6.70 -2.11
CA LEU A 249 -1.03 -6.45 -2.34
C LEU A 249 -0.31 -6.04 -1.04
N ALA A 250 -0.86 -5.07 -0.30
CA ALA A 250 -0.28 -4.61 0.95
C ALA A 250 -0.19 -5.74 1.99
N LYS A 251 -1.20 -6.62 2.09
CA LYS A 251 -1.17 -7.80 2.96
C LYS A 251 -0.04 -8.74 2.59
N LEU A 252 0.11 -9.08 1.31
CA LEU A 252 1.20 -9.94 0.83
C LEU A 252 2.58 -9.30 1.06
N LEU A 253 2.72 -7.99 0.85
CA LEU A 253 3.96 -7.27 1.12
C LEU A 253 4.29 -7.24 2.62
N ASN A 254 3.28 -7.07 3.49
CA ASN A 254 3.48 -7.13 4.93
C ASN A 254 4.01 -8.49 5.39
N ASP A 255 3.44 -9.55 4.86
CA ASP A 255 3.79 -10.92 5.26
C ASP A 255 5.18 -11.36 4.75
N ASN A 256 5.62 -10.81 3.62
CA ASN A 256 6.87 -11.20 2.98
C ASN A 256 8.02 -10.19 3.15
N LEU A 257 7.72 -8.93 3.42
CA LEU A 257 8.71 -7.86 3.62
C LEU A 257 8.58 -7.25 5.02
N ASP A 258 7.91 -6.10 5.12
CA ASP A 258 7.71 -5.38 6.38
C ASP A 258 6.47 -4.48 6.31
N SER A 259 5.95 -4.10 7.48
CA SER A 259 4.73 -3.30 7.58
C SER A 259 4.87 -1.86 7.10
N PHE A 260 6.06 -1.29 7.13
CA PHE A 260 6.29 0.07 6.63
C PHE A 260 6.23 0.07 5.11
N THR A 261 6.94 -0.87 4.47
CA THR A 261 6.87 -1.08 3.01
C THR A 261 5.44 -1.32 2.54
N ALA A 262 4.68 -2.16 3.25
CA ALA A 262 3.29 -2.47 2.91
C ALA A 262 2.36 -1.23 2.92
N LEU A 263 2.62 -0.25 3.80
CA LEU A 263 1.80 0.94 4.00
C LEU A 263 2.27 2.18 3.20
N THR A 264 3.06 1.98 2.15
CA THR A 264 3.52 3.10 1.31
C THR A 264 3.15 2.96 -0.17
N PHE A 265 2.70 1.78 -0.60
CA PHE A 265 2.52 1.50 -2.02
C PHE A 265 1.46 2.39 -2.68
N SER A 266 0.26 2.52 -2.09
CA SER A 266 -0.79 3.38 -2.66
C SER A 266 -0.41 4.85 -2.67
N TYR A 267 0.40 5.30 -1.71
CA TYR A 267 0.93 6.67 -1.72
C TYR A 267 1.82 6.93 -2.94
N VAL A 268 2.73 6.02 -3.26
CA VAL A 268 3.59 6.14 -4.46
C VAL A 268 2.78 6.00 -5.74
N VAL A 269 1.83 5.06 -5.79
CA VAL A 269 0.89 4.91 -6.92
C VAL A 269 0.11 6.20 -7.16
N ASN A 270 -0.42 6.83 -6.12
CA ASN A 270 -1.20 8.07 -6.25
C ASN A 270 -0.37 9.22 -6.84
N ASN A 271 0.92 9.29 -6.49
CA ASN A 271 1.85 10.26 -7.07
C ASN A 271 2.27 9.91 -8.51
N ASN A 272 2.14 8.66 -8.92
CA ASN A 272 2.57 8.11 -10.22
C ASN A 272 1.42 7.47 -11.02
N LYS A 273 0.18 7.94 -10.86
CA LYS A 273 -1.04 7.32 -11.45
C LYS A 273 -0.90 6.99 -12.93
N SER A 274 -0.39 7.94 -13.74
CA SER A 274 -0.25 7.74 -15.17
C SER A 274 0.67 6.57 -15.50
N LYS A 275 1.79 6.40 -14.78
CA LYS A 275 2.73 5.30 -14.96
C LYS A 275 2.11 3.97 -14.51
N TYR A 276 1.42 3.98 -13.36
CA TYR A 276 0.73 2.81 -12.83
C TYR A 276 -0.31 2.26 -13.81
N TYR A 277 -1.26 3.08 -14.26
CA TYR A 277 -2.27 2.64 -15.23
C TYR A 277 -1.68 2.27 -16.59
N LYS A 278 -0.62 2.98 -17.03
CA LYS A 278 0.07 2.65 -18.28
C LYS A 278 0.74 1.29 -18.25
N SER A 279 1.25 0.85 -17.09
CA SER A 279 1.83 -0.48 -16.93
C SER A 279 0.78 -1.58 -17.11
N PHE A 280 -0.44 -1.41 -16.59
CA PHE A 280 -1.56 -2.34 -16.85
C PHE A 280 -1.98 -2.36 -18.31
N GLU A 281 -2.15 -1.17 -18.93
CA GLU A 281 -2.50 -1.05 -20.36
C GLU A 281 -1.45 -1.74 -21.25
N ASN A 282 -0.18 -1.61 -20.92
CA ASN A 282 0.88 -2.26 -21.66
C ASN A 282 0.90 -3.78 -21.46
N ALA A 283 0.75 -4.26 -20.22
CA ALA A 283 0.79 -5.68 -19.90
C ALA A 283 -0.40 -6.45 -20.51
N SER A 284 -1.60 -5.86 -20.51
CA SER A 284 -2.80 -6.47 -21.11
C SER A 284 -2.89 -6.31 -22.65
N ASN A 285 -1.96 -5.56 -23.28
CA ASN A 285 -2.02 -5.26 -24.69
C ASN A 285 -1.78 -6.50 -25.57
N PHE A 286 -2.50 -6.60 -26.68
CA PHE A 286 -2.43 -7.71 -27.64
C PHE A 286 -1.00 -8.04 -28.11
N TYR A 287 -0.21 -7.04 -28.42
CA TYR A 287 1.18 -7.21 -28.89
C TYR A 287 2.15 -7.58 -27.75
N ASN A 288 1.71 -7.54 -26.50
CA ASN A 288 2.52 -7.91 -25.34
C ASN A 288 2.43 -9.42 -25.00
N LYS A 289 1.42 -10.13 -25.53
CA LYS A 289 1.27 -11.59 -25.46
C LYS A 289 1.41 -12.20 -24.06
N GLY A 290 0.89 -11.51 -23.04
CA GLY A 290 0.90 -12.00 -21.65
C GLY A 290 2.22 -11.82 -20.88
N GLU A 291 3.20 -11.10 -21.43
CA GLU A 291 4.47 -10.85 -20.75
C GLU A 291 4.33 -9.83 -19.62
N LEU A 292 4.71 -10.20 -18.38
CA LEU A 292 4.65 -9.34 -17.19
C LEU A 292 6.00 -8.75 -16.77
N THR A 293 7.10 -9.02 -17.45
CA THR A 293 8.46 -8.59 -17.06
C THR A 293 8.53 -7.09 -16.80
N ASN A 294 8.05 -6.29 -17.75
CA ASN A 294 8.08 -4.83 -17.62
C ASN A 294 7.10 -4.33 -16.56
N PHE A 295 5.91 -4.96 -16.44
CA PHE A 295 4.94 -4.63 -15.40
C PHE A 295 5.53 -4.83 -14.00
N ILE A 296 6.11 -6.01 -13.74
CA ILE A 296 6.78 -6.31 -12.46
C ILE A 296 7.88 -5.29 -12.20
N GLY A 297 8.71 -4.97 -13.22
CA GLY A 297 9.77 -3.98 -13.10
C GLY A 297 9.27 -2.58 -12.73
N ASP A 298 8.13 -2.15 -13.28
CA ASP A 298 7.49 -0.86 -12.94
C ASP A 298 6.95 -0.86 -11.51
N MET A 299 6.29 -1.96 -11.07
CA MET A 299 5.78 -2.08 -9.71
C MET A 299 6.91 -2.12 -8.67
N LEU A 300 7.99 -2.87 -8.95
CA LEU A 300 9.17 -2.86 -8.08
C LEU A 300 9.80 -1.47 -7.98
N GLN A 301 9.84 -0.71 -9.07
CA GLN A 301 10.37 0.66 -9.03
C GLN A 301 9.53 1.55 -8.10
N MET A 302 8.19 1.45 -8.15
CA MET A 302 7.32 2.18 -7.23
C MET A 302 7.53 1.74 -5.78
N LEU A 303 7.73 0.44 -5.55
CA LEU A 303 8.00 -0.08 -4.21
C LEU A 303 9.34 0.44 -3.66
N ILE A 304 10.39 0.47 -4.48
CA ILE A 304 11.71 1.03 -4.13
C ILE A 304 11.58 2.51 -3.75
N GLU A 305 10.88 3.31 -4.55
CA GLU A 305 10.61 4.73 -4.25
C GLU A 305 9.94 4.91 -2.88
N GLY A 306 8.97 4.06 -2.54
CA GLY A 306 8.32 4.06 -1.23
C GLY A 306 9.27 3.69 -0.10
N GLN A 307 10.09 2.66 -0.29
CA GLN A 307 11.07 2.23 0.71
C GLN A 307 12.17 3.28 0.93
N GLU A 308 12.66 3.91 -0.11
CA GLU A 308 13.67 4.99 -0.02
C GLU A 308 13.13 6.18 0.79
N ASN A 309 11.88 6.58 0.59
CA ASN A 309 11.23 7.62 1.38
C ASN A 309 11.12 7.24 2.88
N ILE A 310 10.86 5.97 3.19
CA ILE A 310 10.81 5.47 4.57
C ILE A 310 12.21 5.52 5.19
N ILE A 311 13.23 5.05 4.49
CA ILE A 311 14.61 5.03 4.95
C ILE A 311 15.08 6.45 5.25
N GLU A 312 14.90 7.39 4.31
CA GLU A 312 15.23 8.80 4.49
C GLU A 312 14.51 9.41 5.72
N THR A 313 13.22 9.10 5.87
CA THR A 313 12.44 9.58 7.02
C THR A 313 12.99 9.03 8.32
N PHE A 314 13.34 7.75 8.40
CA PHE A 314 13.92 7.16 9.61
C PHE A 314 15.28 7.75 9.93
N GLU A 315 16.15 7.90 8.95
CA GLU A 315 17.50 8.45 9.15
C GLU A 315 17.43 9.91 9.65
N ASN A 316 16.65 10.76 8.97
CA ASN A 316 16.50 12.16 9.36
C ASN A 316 15.82 12.32 10.73
N ASN A 317 14.73 11.61 10.97
CA ASN A 317 13.99 11.71 12.22
C ASN A 317 14.77 11.11 13.40
N ASN A 318 15.57 10.08 13.17
CA ASN A 318 16.43 9.50 14.21
C ASN A 318 17.49 10.49 14.68
N GLU A 319 18.14 11.21 13.75
CA GLU A 319 19.09 12.26 14.12
C GLU A 319 18.41 13.35 14.95
N VAL A 320 17.25 13.82 14.52
CA VAL A 320 16.48 14.84 15.23
C VAL A 320 16.09 14.37 16.64
N ILE A 321 15.55 13.15 16.79
CA ILE A 321 15.06 12.68 18.08
C ILE A 321 16.21 12.43 19.08
N ILE A 322 17.38 12.01 18.61
CA ILE A 322 18.58 11.87 19.48
C ILE A 322 19.01 13.23 20.00
N ARG A 323 19.09 14.26 19.16
CA ARG A 323 19.43 15.62 19.59
C ARG A 323 18.41 16.17 20.58
N LEU A 324 17.12 15.99 20.31
CA LEU A 324 16.04 16.40 21.23
C LEU A 324 16.12 15.65 22.59
N GLU A 325 16.46 14.37 22.59
CA GLU A 325 16.65 13.60 23.82
C GLU A 325 17.81 14.13 24.64
N MET A 326 18.97 14.41 24.01
CA MET A 326 20.14 14.96 24.66
C MET A 326 19.85 16.33 25.28
N ALA A 327 19.27 17.24 24.51
CA ALA A 327 18.89 18.57 25.00
C ALA A 327 17.83 18.49 26.12
N LEU A 328 16.90 17.54 26.06
CA LEU A 328 15.93 17.36 27.14
C LEU A 328 16.57 16.83 28.43
N LYS A 329 17.54 15.93 28.31
CA LYS A 329 18.31 15.38 29.45
C LYS A 329 19.16 16.45 30.17
N SER A 330 19.71 17.43 29.45
CA SER A 330 20.52 18.51 30.02
C SER A 330 19.71 19.48 30.91
N ARG A 331 18.38 19.49 30.80
CA ARG A 331 17.49 20.42 31.53
C ARG A 331 17.17 20.04 32.98
N GLY A 332 17.70 18.95 33.49
CA GLY A 332 17.50 18.53 34.87
C GLY A 332 16.05 18.18 35.23
N LEU A 333 15.27 17.74 34.26
CA LEU A 333 13.88 17.34 34.44
C LEU A 333 13.74 16.11 35.32
N ASN A 334 12.70 16.03 36.12
CA ASN A 334 12.40 14.78 36.81
C ASN A 334 11.91 13.69 35.82
N LYS A 335 11.90 12.44 36.27
CA LYS A 335 11.56 11.29 35.43
C LYS A 335 10.18 11.35 34.75
N TYR A 336 9.21 12.00 35.40
CA TYR A 336 7.84 12.12 34.86
C TYR A 336 7.77 13.20 33.78
N GLU A 337 8.40 14.32 34.02
CA GLU A 337 8.50 15.43 33.07
C GLU A 337 9.24 14.98 31.81
N PHE A 338 10.43 14.36 31.98
CA PHE A 338 11.22 13.84 30.88
C PHE A 338 10.40 12.86 30.02
N ALA A 339 9.81 11.83 30.65
CA ALA A 339 9.10 10.80 29.91
C ALA A 339 7.88 11.34 29.14
N VAL A 340 7.09 12.25 29.75
CA VAL A 340 5.93 12.86 29.10
C VAL A 340 6.36 13.71 27.91
N LEU A 341 7.35 14.60 28.09
CA LEU A 341 7.82 15.47 27.00
C LEU A 341 8.49 14.68 25.90
N PHE A 342 9.30 13.67 26.24
CA PHE A 342 10.00 12.86 25.24
C PHE A 342 9.04 12.02 24.38
N ILE A 343 7.98 11.45 24.96
CA ILE A 343 6.93 10.76 24.21
C ILE A 343 6.19 11.71 23.28
N LEU A 344 5.86 12.91 23.77
CA LEU A 344 5.19 13.91 22.93
C LEU A 344 6.10 14.43 21.79
N LEU A 345 7.41 14.50 22.00
CA LEU A 345 8.39 14.83 20.96
C LEU A 345 8.47 13.71 19.92
N GLN A 346 8.53 12.43 20.32
CA GLN A 346 8.49 11.30 19.40
C GLN A 346 7.22 11.34 18.52
N ASP A 347 6.06 11.54 19.13
CA ASP A 347 4.80 11.65 18.40
C ASP A 347 4.77 12.87 17.45
N LYS A 348 5.43 13.96 17.82
CA LYS A 348 5.55 15.16 16.96
C LYS A 348 6.45 14.90 15.76
N VAL A 349 7.61 14.27 15.96
CA VAL A 349 8.62 14.02 14.92
C VAL A 349 8.17 12.91 13.95
N PHE A 350 7.65 11.80 14.45
CA PHE A 350 7.30 10.64 13.63
C PHE A 350 5.83 10.56 13.23
N GLY A 351 4.94 11.17 14.00
CA GLY A 351 3.50 11.02 13.82
C GLY A 351 2.86 12.03 12.89
N SER A 352 1.60 11.79 12.59
CA SER A 352 0.77 12.71 11.82
C SER A 352 0.12 13.77 12.70
N LYS A 353 0.09 15.01 12.22
CA LYS A 353 -0.68 16.09 12.88
C LYS A 353 -2.17 15.79 13.03
N TYR A 354 -2.69 14.83 12.28
CA TYR A 354 -4.08 14.40 12.34
C TYR A 354 -4.34 13.27 13.35
N SER A 355 -3.29 12.60 13.83
CA SER A 355 -3.40 11.45 14.73
C SER A 355 -2.35 11.52 15.85
N ARG A 356 -2.45 12.55 16.69
CA ARG A 356 -1.60 12.72 17.86
C ARG A 356 -2.01 11.79 19.01
N ILE A 357 -1.03 11.42 19.85
CA ILE A 357 -1.27 10.54 21.00
C ILE A 357 -2.24 11.17 22.00
N SER A 358 -3.22 10.39 22.45
CA SER A 358 -4.12 10.82 23.53
C SER A 358 -3.49 10.68 24.92
N LEU A 359 -3.96 11.46 25.91
CA LEU A 359 -3.53 11.29 27.30
C LEU A 359 -3.78 9.87 27.83
N LYS A 360 -4.80 9.18 27.34
CA LYS A 360 -5.07 7.80 27.72
C LYS A 360 -3.96 6.89 27.21
N SER A 361 -3.66 6.94 25.91
CA SER A 361 -2.59 6.15 25.31
C SER A 361 -1.21 6.51 25.87
N LEU A 362 -0.94 7.80 26.11
CA LEU A 362 0.29 8.27 26.74
C LEU A 362 0.47 7.63 28.13
N LYS A 363 -0.62 7.52 28.92
CA LYS A 363 -0.59 6.83 30.22
C LYS A 363 -0.16 5.36 30.09
N ASP A 364 -0.72 4.68 29.08
CA ASP A 364 -0.43 3.26 28.85
C ASP A 364 1.05 3.05 28.46
N PHE A 365 1.63 4.00 27.71
CA PHE A 365 3.06 3.97 27.33
C PHE A 365 4.02 4.28 28.50
N VAL A 366 3.77 5.35 29.25
CA VAL A 366 4.71 5.76 30.32
C VAL A 366 4.53 4.97 31.61
N GLY A 367 3.41 4.28 31.78
CA GLY A 367 3.12 3.50 32.99
C GLY A 367 2.89 4.34 34.27
N PHE A 368 2.70 5.66 34.15
CA PHE A 368 2.51 6.57 35.28
C PHE A 368 1.05 6.83 35.59
N SER A 369 0.76 7.23 36.82
CA SER A 369 -0.57 7.66 37.21
C SER A 369 -1.00 8.91 36.40
N ARG A 370 -2.31 9.03 36.13
CA ARG A 370 -2.87 10.22 35.46
C ARG A 370 -2.54 11.52 36.18
N TYR A 371 -2.41 11.47 37.52
CA TYR A 371 -2.01 12.63 38.33
C TYR A 371 -0.62 13.12 37.93
N LYS A 372 0.38 12.20 37.90
CA LYS A 372 1.79 12.55 37.54
C LYS A 372 1.92 13.06 36.09
N ILE A 373 1.15 12.50 35.17
CA ILE A 373 1.13 12.98 33.77
C ILE A 373 0.55 14.40 33.70
N ASN A 374 -0.58 14.66 34.38
CA ASN A 374 -1.18 16.00 34.41
C ASN A 374 -0.30 17.01 35.12
N GLU A 375 0.42 16.61 36.18
CA GLU A 375 1.42 17.46 36.87
C GLU A 375 2.51 17.90 35.91
N ALA A 376 3.14 16.96 35.18
CA ALA A 376 4.16 17.23 34.17
C ALA A 376 3.64 18.17 33.05
N ILE A 377 2.42 17.91 32.53
CA ILE A 377 1.80 18.75 31.51
C ILE A 377 1.54 20.18 32.05
N ASN A 378 1.10 20.32 33.28
CA ASN A 378 0.83 21.63 33.85
C ASN A 378 2.10 22.45 34.11
N ILE A 379 3.20 21.78 34.53
CA ILE A 379 4.51 22.43 34.70
C ILE A 379 5.00 22.99 33.36
N HIS A 380 4.84 22.23 32.28
CA HIS A 380 5.31 22.59 30.94
C HIS A 380 4.23 23.11 29.98
N LYS A 381 3.13 23.65 30.53
CA LYS A 381 2.00 24.17 29.73
C LYS A 381 2.37 25.25 28.71
N ASP A 382 3.43 26.01 29.00
CA ASP A 382 4.01 27.03 28.12
C ASP A 382 4.67 26.41 26.86
N LYS A 383 5.14 25.17 26.93
CA LYS A 383 5.81 24.40 25.86
C LYS A 383 4.82 23.51 25.06
N LEU A 384 3.59 23.39 25.52
CA LEU A 384 2.58 22.49 24.96
C LEU A 384 1.37 23.25 24.45
N ILE A 385 0.69 22.68 23.43
CA ILE A 385 -0.59 23.11 22.92
C ILE A 385 -1.62 22.02 23.16
N LYS A 386 -2.75 22.35 23.76
CA LYS A 386 -3.88 21.43 23.85
C LYS A 386 -4.71 21.51 22.57
N ILE A 387 -4.61 20.51 21.72
CA ILE A 387 -5.27 20.47 20.42
C ILE A 387 -6.67 19.83 20.47
N GLN A 388 -6.96 19.04 21.50
CA GLN A 388 -8.29 18.42 21.70
C GLN A 388 -8.63 18.28 23.17
N LYS A 389 -9.93 18.47 23.52
CA LYS A 389 -10.41 18.37 24.90
C LYS A 389 -10.83 16.96 25.31
N ASN A 390 -11.48 16.22 24.41
CA ASN A 390 -12.01 14.89 24.72
C ASN A 390 -11.91 13.94 23.48
N PRO A 391 -11.04 12.88 23.53
CA PRO A 391 -10.00 12.71 24.55
C PRO A 391 -9.03 13.89 24.58
N ALA A 392 -8.39 14.15 25.73
CA ALA A 392 -7.42 15.20 25.83
C ALA A 392 -6.15 14.82 25.05
N ILE A 393 -5.72 15.72 24.15
CA ILE A 393 -4.53 15.55 23.30
C ILE A 393 -3.70 16.82 23.41
N TYR A 394 -2.40 16.65 23.60
CA TYR A 394 -1.42 17.71 23.65
C TYR A 394 -0.35 17.49 22.57
N GLU A 395 0.15 18.58 22.03
CA GLU A 395 1.25 18.61 21.06
C GLU A 395 2.34 19.55 21.55
N VAL A 396 3.60 19.22 21.30
CA VAL A 396 4.74 20.09 21.57
C VAL A 396 4.72 21.26 20.60
N LYS A 397 4.96 22.49 21.11
CA LYS A 397 5.10 23.70 20.28
C LYS A 397 6.36 23.63 19.42
N GLU A 398 6.28 24.14 18.21
CA GLU A 398 7.43 24.23 17.28
C GLU A 398 8.56 25.06 17.89
N SER A 399 8.23 26.17 18.53
CA SER A 399 9.21 27.04 19.21
C SER A 399 10.02 26.32 20.30
N PHE A 400 9.44 25.32 20.96
CA PHE A 400 10.17 24.53 21.95
C PHE A 400 11.09 23.49 21.29
N ILE A 401 10.70 22.95 20.14
CA ILE A 401 11.58 22.07 19.36
C ILE A 401 12.78 22.87 18.82
N GLU A 402 12.55 24.05 18.27
CA GLU A 402 13.58 24.94 17.79
C GLU A 402 14.57 25.32 18.92
N GLU A 403 14.03 25.66 20.10
CA GLU A 403 14.83 25.93 21.30
C GLU A 403 15.74 24.75 21.66
N LEU A 404 15.19 23.52 21.69
CA LEU A 404 15.97 22.30 22.01
C LEU A 404 17.03 21.96 20.94
N LEU A 405 16.81 22.30 19.69
CA LEU A 405 17.75 22.01 18.60
C LEU A 405 18.86 23.06 18.46
N THR A 406 18.71 24.24 19.08
CA THR A 406 19.72 25.32 19.08
C THR A 406 20.66 25.25 20.28
N GLU A 407 20.37 24.48 21.29
CA GLU A 407 21.23 24.14 22.42
C GLU A 407 22.23 23.03 22.10
#